data_7d7f2e8d405c2544205cf9669df0b519
#
_entry.id   7d7f2e8d405c2544205cf9669df0b519
#
_cell.length_a   1.000
_cell.length_b   1.000
_cell.length_c   1.000
_cell.angle_alpha   90.00
_cell.angle_beta   90.00
_cell.angle_gamma   90.00
#
_symmetry.space_group_name_H-M   'P 1'
#
loop_
_entity.id
_entity.type
_entity.pdbx_description
1 polymer ?
#
loop_
_entity_poly.entity_id
_entity_poly.type
_entity_poly.pdbx_seq_one_letter_code
_entity_poly.pdbx_strand_id
1 'polypeptide(L)'
;MIVASDRQTQMSLNAALHFPEGQHQPPPVMGIIRVMFDEKQQIVSFSAPPDISGEWVQQISELAQKQQQQQGNFSLDSYHFAYAFDETHAHLVLLDQTGPRAMQRNVLFILFGVCLLSLLLLFGLSTLFASRTVRPVQEAFERQKNFVADASHELKTPLAIINANLSVLEENGAESVDSQKQWISAMRVQITRMSGLISDMLTLAKLDHDQDASPTRTVDFSRLVTGCLLSFEAVAYEKGVAIHSQVSEHLLVRGSPEKFSRLVDILLDNAVKHAPPGGTVNIGLFREKNRVILRVQNSGEEISAEALPHVFDRFYRADSARSRETGGYGLGLAIAKSIVEGSHGKISVESANGHTIFSVDFSMDTEAHANL
;
A
#
# COMPACT_ATOMS: atom_id res chain seq x y z
N MET A 1 -33.84 1.06 29.17
CA MET A 1 -34.13 -0.39 29.16
C MET A 1 -34.43 -0.94 30.55
N ILE A 2 -33.63 -0.65 31.57
CA ILE A 2 -33.84 -1.09 32.96
C ILE A 2 -35.18 -0.57 33.55
N VAL A 3 -35.49 0.71 33.28
CA VAL A 3 -36.76 1.35 33.76
C VAL A 3 -38.01 0.77 33.10
N ALA A 4 -37.94 0.27 31.89
CA ALA A 4 -39.08 -0.37 31.21
C ALA A 4 -39.33 -1.79 31.72
N SER A 5 -38.29 -2.52 32.11
CA SER A 5 -38.38 -3.84 32.71
C SER A 5 -39.04 -3.77 34.12
N ASP A 6 -38.69 -2.76 34.93
CA ASP A 6 -39.28 -2.55 36.23
C ASP A 6 -40.78 -2.21 36.17
N ARG A 7 -41.20 -1.39 35.21
CA ARG A 7 -42.62 -1.07 34.98
C ARG A 7 -43.44 -2.30 34.59
N GLN A 8 -42.91 -3.13 33.70
CA GLN A 8 -43.59 -4.34 33.24
C GLN A 8 -43.68 -5.38 34.36
N THR A 9 -42.67 -5.49 35.21
CA THR A 9 -42.64 -6.33 36.37
C THR A 9 -43.70 -5.86 37.40
N GLN A 10 -43.77 -4.56 37.70
CA GLN A 10 -44.79 -3.99 38.58
C GLN A 10 -46.20 -4.18 38.06
N MET A 11 -46.43 -4.03 36.75
CA MET A 11 -47.73 -4.29 36.12
C MET A 11 -48.13 -5.77 36.27
N SER A 12 -47.20 -6.69 36.06
CA SER A 12 -47.42 -8.13 36.20
C SER A 12 -47.74 -8.52 37.66
N LEU A 13 -47.01 -7.96 38.63
CA LEU A 13 -47.27 -8.16 40.06
C LEU A 13 -48.65 -7.61 40.46
N ASN A 14 -48.99 -6.37 40.06
CA ASN A 14 -50.28 -5.79 40.37
C ASN A 14 -51.46 -6.55 39.69
N ALA A 15 -51.27 -7.01 38.47
CA ALA A 15 -52.27 -7.84 37.78
C ALA A 15 -52.46 -9.19 38.49
N ALA A 16 -51.39 -9.75 39.06
CA ALA A 16 -51.42 -11.01 39.82
C ALA A 16 -52.06 -10.88 41.20
N LEU A 17 -52.07 -9.65 41.77
CA LEU A 17 -52.71 -9.35 43.06
C LEU A 17 -54.21 -9.13 42.95
N HIS A 18 -54.74 -8.59 41.86
CA HIS A 18 -56.14 -8.20 41.65
C HIS A 18 -56.98 -9.26 40.91
N PHE A 19 -56.90 -10.54 41.35
CA PHE A 19 -57.75 -11.58 40.76
C PHE A 19 -59.08 -11.66 41.57
N PRO A 20 -60.25 -11.64 40.86
CA PRO A 20 -61.51 -11.74 41.58
C PRO A 20 -61.71 -13.09 42.23
N GLU A 21 -62.22 -13.07 43.49
CA GLU A 21 -62.62 -14.25 44.25
C GLU A 21 -63.69 -15.05 43.46
N GLY A 22 -63.47 -16.35 43.32
CA GLY A 22 -64.51 -17.26 42.82
C GLY A 22 -64.19 -18.06 41.56
N GLN A 23 -63.12 -17.85 40.85
CA GLN A 23 -62.68 -18.75 39.79
C GLN A 23 -61.64 -19.75 40.33
N HIS A 24 -61.82 -21.02 40.00
CA HIS A 24 -60.87 -22.10 40.27
C HIS A 24 -59.42 -21.64 40.00
N GLN A 25 -58.50 -22.01 40.93
CA GLN A 25 -57.09 -21.65 40.88
C GLN A 25 -56.60 -21.43 39.44
N PRO A 26 -56.17 -20.23 39.08
CA PRO A 26 -55.58 -20.06 37.74
C PRO A 26 -54.40 -20.98 37.61
N PRO A 27 -54.15 -21.55 36.40
CA PRO A 27 -52.99 -22.43 36.22
C PRO A 27 -51.74 -21.71 36.66
N PRO A 28 -50.75 -22.43 37.25
CA PRO A 28 -49.53 -21.83 37.70
C PRO A 28 -48.89 -21.11 36.50
N VAL A 29 -48.91 -19.77 36.55
CA VAL A 29 -48.21 -18.99 35.55
C VAL A 29 -46.72 -19.18 35.83
N MET A 30 -45.96 -19.64 34.86
CA MET A 30 -44.54 -19.90 35.00
C MET A 30 -43.83 -18.71 35.67
N GLY A 31 -43.20 -18.97 36.82
CA GLY A 31 -42.41 -17.97 37.55
C GLY A 31 -43.22 -17.14 38.58
N ILE A 32 -44.50 -17.40 38.80
CA ILE A 32 -45.32 -16.70 39.83
C ILE A 32 -45.63 -17.64 40.98
N ILE A 33 -45.22 -17.26 42.20
CA ILE A 33 -45.55 -17.93 43.44
C ILE A 33 -46.57 -17.05 44.16
N ARG A 34 -47.68 -17.64 44.63
CA ARG A 34 -48.72 -16.97 45.44
C ARG A 34 -48.78 -17.64 46.80
N VAL A 35 -48.85 -16.80 47.84
CA VAL A 35 -48.99 -17.26 49.25
C VAL A 35 -50.13 -16.48 49.89
N MET A 36 -51.07 -17.18 50.53
CA MET A 36 -52.16 -16.63 51.30
C MET A 36 -51.90 -16.82 52.79
N PHE A 37 -52.13 -15.75 53.56
CA PHE A 37 -51.95 -15.75 55.02
C PHE A 37 -53.29 -15.47 55.69
N ASP A 38 -53.47 -16.03 56.88
CA ASP A 38 -54.58 -15.72 57.77
C ASP A 38 -54.33 -14.41 58.59
N GLU A 39 -55.30 -14.03 59.42
CA GLU A 39 -55.20 -12.88 60.36
C GLU A 39 -54.00 -13.04 61.35
N LYS A 40 -53.52 -14.24 61.57
CA LYS A 40 -52.39 -14.53 62.44
C LYS A 40 -51.05 -14.63 61.69
N GLN A 41 -51.05 -14.22 60.40
CA GLN A 41 -49.90 -14.28 59.54
C GLN A 41 -49.33 -15.72 59.28
N GLN A 42 -50.20 -16.74 59.41
CA GLN A 42 -49.83 -18.13 59.08
C GLN A 42 -50.24 -18.43 57.65
N ILE A 43 -49.42 -19.23 56.92
CA ILE A 43 -49.69 -19.63 55.53
C ILE A 43 -50.92 -20.54 55.53
N VAL A 44 -51.99 -20.13 54.88
CA VAL A 44 -53.20 -20.91 54.68
C VAL A 44 -53.06 -21.80 53.44
N SER A 45 -52.57 -21.21 52.36
CA SER A 45 -52.37 -21.93 51.13
C SER A 45 -51.26 -21.27 50.31
N PHE A 46 -50.60 -22.01 49.44
CA PHE A 46 -49.67 -21.47 48.48
C PHE A 46 -49.79 -22.20 47.11
N SER A 47 -49.53 -21.47 46.05
CA SER A 47 -49.38 -22.02 44.69
C SER A 47 -48.01 -21.67 44.19
N ALA A 48 -47.18 -22.69 43.92
CA ALA A 48 -45.79 -22.55 43.44
C ALA A 48 -45.55 -23.58 42.32
N PRO A 49 -44.56 -23.35 41.46
CA PRO A 49 -44.05 -24.38 40.53
C PRO A 49 -43.59 -25.65 41.27
N PRO A 50 -43.68 -26.84 40.65
CA PRO A 50 -43.43 -28.13 41.33
C PRO A 50 -42.00 -28.33 41.79
N ASP A 51 -41.10 -27.55 41.36
CA ASP A 51 -39.67 -27.53 41.72
C ASP A 51 -39.34 -26.71 42.97
N ILE A 52 -40.32 -25.98 43.52
CA ILE A 52 -40.14 -25.15 44.71
C ILE A 52 -40.72 -25.86 45.96
N SER A 53 -39.85 -26.06 46.98
CA SER A 53 -40.24 -26.69 48.22
C SER A 53 -41.11 -25.78 49.11
N GLY A 54 -42.04 -26.37 49.87
CA GLY A 54 -42.84 -25.60 50.84
C GLY A 54 -42.01 -24.92 51.93
N GLU A 55 -40.86 -25.50 52.32
CA GLU A 55 -39.93 -24.89 53.29
C GLU A 55 -39.32 -23.59 52.75
N TRP A 56 -38.99 -23.56 51.45
CA TRP A 56 -38.48 -22.36 50.79
C TRP A 56 -39.54 -21.26 50.72
N VAL A 57 -40.81 -21.59 50.40
CA VAL A 57 -41.93 -20.65 50.39
C VAL A 57 -42.13 -20.05 51.77
N GLN A 58 -41.99 -20.83 52.84
CA GLN A 58 -42.12 -20.34 54.19
C GLN A 58 -40.98 -19.37 54.56
N GLN A 59 -39.73 -19.70 54.27
CA GLN A 59 -38.58 -18.83 54.53
C GLN A 59 -38.69 -17.48 53.82
N ILE A 60 -39.05 -17.48 52.52
CA ILE A 60 -39.22 -16.28 51.73
C ILE A 60 -40.40 -15.42 52.22
N SER A 61 -41.46 -16.08 52.62
CA SER A 61 -42.64 -15.40 53.19
C SER A 61 -42.30 -14.66 54.49
N GLU A 62 -41.54 -15.29 55.40
CA GLU A 62 -41.03 -14.66 56.63
C GLU A 62 -40.12 -13.47 56.35
N LEU A 63 -39.27 -13.55 55.32
CA LEU A 63 -38.39 -12.46 54.90
C LEU A 63 -39.21 -11.29 54.30
N ALA A 64 -40.24 -11.57 53.50
CA ALA A 64 -41.13 -10.55 52.96
C ALA A 64 -41.90 -9.83 54.05
N GLN A 65 -42.42 -10.56 55.07
CA GLN A 65 -43.13 -9.99 56.22
C GLN A 65 -42.23 -9.07 57.06
N LYS A 66 -40.94 -9.42 57.24
CA LYS A 66 -39.98 -8.59 57.98
C LYS A 66 -39.66 -7.27 57.32
N GLN A 67 -39.77 -7.16 56.00
CA GLN A 67 -39.48 -5.92 55.23
C GLN A 67 -40.58 -4.88 55.28
N GLN A 68 -41.78 -5.19 55.72
CA GLN A 68 -42.97 -4.29 55.91
C GLN A 68 -43.23 -3.33 54.70
N GLN A 69 -42.80 -3.68 53.54
CA GLN A 69 -43.04 -2.88 52.31
C GLN A 69 -44.05 -3.59 51.45
N GLN A 70 -44.91 -2.81 50.76
CA GLN A 70 -45.93 -3.36 49.81
C GLN A 70 -45.26 -4.03 48.60
N GLN A 71 -44.07 -3.59 48.22
CA GLN A 71 -43.30 -4.15 47.09
C GLN A 71 -41.80 -4.08 47.43
N GLY A 72 -41.01 -5.07 47.02
CA GLY A 72 -39.57 -5.08 47.24
C GLY A 72 -38.84 -6.16 46.45
N ASN A 73 -37.52 -6.06 46.47
CA ASN A 73 -36.61 -7.06 45.93
C ASN A 73 -35.96 -7.86 47.02
N PHE A 74 -35.97 -9.17 46.90
CA PHE A 74 -35.14 -10.00 47.76
C PHE A 74 -33.72 -10.06 47.24
N SER A 75 -32.78 -9.92 48.12
CA SER A 75 -31.35 -10.07 47.77
C SER A 75 -30.93 -11.54 47.51
N LEU A 76 -31.75 -12.49 47.87
CA LEU A 76 -31.61 -13.90 47.51
C LEU A 76 -32.47 -14.22 46.25
N ASP A 77 -31.84 -14.80 45.26
CA ASP A 77 -32.45 -15.38 44.06
C ASP A 77 -33.27 -14.48 43.09
N SER A 78 -33.16 -13.16 43.20
CA SER A 78 -33.75 -12.24 42.19
C SER A 78 -35.26 -12.28 42.09
N TYR A 79 -35.97 -12.59 43.12
CA TYR A 79 -37.44 -12.50 43.17
C TYR A 79 -37.90 -11.08 43.45
N HIS A 80 -38.94 -10.64 42.74
CA HIS A 80 -39.71 -9.45 43.07
C HIS A 80 -41.00 -9.87 43.77
N PHE A 81 -41.40 -9.19 44.82
CA PHE A 81 -42.60 -9.48 45.56
C PHE A 81 -43.53 -8.27 45.64
N ALA A 82 -44.82 -8.54 45.73
CA ALA A 82 -45.84 -7.57 46.09
C ALA A 82 -46.77 -8.14 47.11
N TYR A 83 -47.18 -7.30 48.06
CA TYR A 83 -48.14 -7.60 49.14
C TYR A 83 -49.44 -6.91 48.83
N ALA A 84 -50.57 -7.61 49.00
CA ALA A 84 -51.91 -7.01 48.99
C ALA A 84 -52.70 -7.57 50.20
N PHE A 85 -53.51 -6.73 50.81
CA PHE A 85 -54.39 -7.08 51.90
C PHE A 85 -55.82 -7.01 51.44
N ASP A 86 -56.58 -8.07 51.72
CA ASP A 86 -58.03 -8.11 51.59
C ASP A 86 -58.65 -8.16 52.99
N GLU A 87 -59.99 -8.02 53.12
CA GLU A 87 -60.67 -7.91 54.43
C GLU A 87 -60.36 -9.06 55.39
N THR A 88 -59.98 -10.24 54.91
CA THR A 88 -59.75 -11.45 55.71
C THR A 88 -58.42 -12.14 55.51
N HIS A 89 -57.70 -11.80 54.45
CA HIS A 89 -56.44 -12.50 54.08
C HIS A 89 -55.41 -11.53 53.52
N ALA A 90 -54.12 -11.88 53.75
CA ALA A 90 -53.00 -11.21 53.09
C ALA A 90 -52.47 -12.09 51.94
N HIS A 91 -52.23 -11.45 50.79
CA HIS A 91 -51.71 -12.13 49.61
C HIS A 91 -50.27 -11.67 49.32
N LEU A 92 -49.34 -12.59 49.21
CA LEU A 92 -47.99 -12.34 48.75
C LEU A 92 -47.79 -12.98 47.37
N VAL A 93 -47.38 -12.19 46.41
CA VAL A 93 -47.02 -12.65 45.06
C VAL A 93 -45.56 -12.43 44.84
N LEU A 94 -44.85 -13.49 44.44
CA LEU A 94 -43.45 -13.46 44.10
C LEU A 94 -43.32 -13.77 42.59
N LEU A 95 -42.46 -12.99 41.91
CA LEU A 95 -42.15 -13.14 40.50
C LEU A 95 -40.65 -13.44 40.34
N ASP A 96 -40.35 -14.60 39.74
CA ASP A 96 -38.98 -14.99 39.44
C ASP A 96 -38.45 -14.21 38.24
N GLN A 97 -37.31 -13.55 38.39
CA GLN A 97 -36.61 -12.80 37.35
C GLN A 97 -35.24 -13.39 37.00
N THR A 98 -34.92 -14.58 37.45
CA THR A 98 -33.62 -15.24 37.18
C THR A 98 -33.43 -15.46 35.67
N GLY A 99 -34.47 -15.97 34.98
CA GLY A 99 -34.44 -16.20 33.56
C GLY A 99 -34.26 -14.92 32.71
N PRO A 100 -35.12 -13.88 32.87
CA PRO A 100 -34.99 -12.62 32.18
C PRO A 100 -33.63 -11.93 32.39
N ARG A 101 -33.07 -11.95 33.59
CA ARG A 101 -31.74 -11.34 33.87
C ARG A 101 -30.60 -12.12 33.24
N ALA A 102 -30.65 -13.45 33.22
CA ALA A 102 -29.66 -14.28 32.57
C ALA A 102 -29.69 -14.04 31.03
N MET A 103 -30.89 -13.94 30.46
CA MET A 103 -31.06 -13.63 29.03
C MET A 103 -30.51 -12.24 28.69
N GLN A 104 -30.79 -11.21 29.49
CA GLN A 104 -30.25 -9.86 29.26
C GLN A 104 -28.72 -9.85 29.31
N ARG A 105 -28.10 -10.53 30.27
CA ARG A 105 -26.66 -10.65 30.39
C ARG A 105 -26.05 -11.33 29.16
N ASN A 106 -26.64 -12.41 28.70
CA ASN A 106 -26.17 -13.12 27.49
C ASN A 106 -26.25 -12.26 26.25
N VAL A 107 -27.36 -11.51 26.07
CA VAL A 107 -27.50 -10.54 24.97
C VAL A 107 -26.42 -9.46 25.03
N LEU A 108 -26.13 -8.92 26.21
CA LEU A 108 -25.05 -7.93 26.37
C LEU A 108 -23.67 -8.50 26.01
N PHE A 109 -23.38 -9.72 26.44
CA PHE A 109 -22.12 -10.38 26.05
C PHE A 109 -22.01 -10.63 24.54
N ILE A 110 -23.09 -11.06 23.90
CA ILE A 110 -23.14 -11.24 22.45
C ILE A 110 -22.92 -9.89 21.73
N LEU A 111 -23.63 -8.84 22.13
CA LEU A 111 -23.46 -7.49 21.56
C LEU A 111 -22.04 -6.97 21.75
N PHE A 112 -21.46 -7.15 22.94
CA PHE A 112 -20.08 -6.77 23.20
C PHE A 112 -19.09 -7.55 22.31
N GLY A 113 -19.30 -8.86 22.17
CA GLY A 113 -18.48 -9.70 21.30
C GLY A 113 -18.55 -9.29 19.84
N VAL A 114 -19.76 -9.03 19.34
CA VAL A 114 -19.97 -8.54 17.95
C VAL A 114 -19.32 -7.17 17.74
N CYS A 115 -19.49 -6.25 18.71
CA CYS A 115 -18.85 -4.92 18.64
C CYS A 115 -17.33 -5.02 18.63
N LEU A 116 -16.74 -5.83 19.50
CA LEU A 116 -15.30 -6.05 19.55
C LEU A 116 -14.77 -6.66 18.25
N LEU A 117 -15.46 -7.68 17.73
CA LEU A 117 -15.09 -8.33 16.46
C LEU A 117 -15.16 -7.34 15.28
N SER A 118 -16.22 -6.52 15.22
CA SER A 118 -16.36 -5.50 14.17
C SER A 118 -15.27 -4.44 14.24
N LEU A 119 -14.87 -4.00 15.43
CA LEU A 119 -13.77 -3.05 15.63
C LEU A 119 -12.43 -3.64 15.16
N LEU A 120 -12.14 -4.89 15.50
CA LEU A 120 -10.93 -5.59 15.06
C LEU A 120 -10.88 -5.76 13.55
N LEU A 121 -12.01 -6.08 12.92
CA LEU A 121 -12.13 -6.23 11.48
C LEU A 121 -11.94 -4.89 10.76
N LEU A 122 -12.57 -3.82 11.25
CA LEU A 122 -12.40 -2.46 10.72
C LEU A 122 -10.96 -1.97 10.88
N PHE A 123 -10.32 -2.24 12.02
CA PHE A 123 -8.91 -1.90 12.24
C PHE A 123 -7.99 -2.64 11.27
N GLY A 124 -8.20 -3.95 11.07
CA GLY A 124 -7.44 -4.74 10.10
C GLY A 124 -7.62 -4.25 8.67
N LEU A 125 -8.86 -3.97 8.24
CA LEU A 125 -9.16 -3.39 6.93
C LEU A 125 -8.51 -2.01 6.75
N SER A 126 -8.60 -1.15 7.76
CA SER A 126 -8.02 0.21 7.73
C SER A 126 -6.49 0.17 7.56
N THR A 127 -5.80 -0.69 8.32
CA THR A 127 -4.34 -0.84 8.20
C THR A 127 -3.93 -1.42 6.85
N LEU A 128 -4.67 -2.41 6.34
CA LEU A 128 -4.44 -2.98 5.02
C LEU A 128 -4.65 -1.94 3.90
N PHE A 129 -5.70 -1.15 4.01
CA PHE A 129 -6.02 -0.08 3.04
C PHE A 129 -4.97 1.04 3.10
N ALA A 130 -4.59 1.48 4.30
CA ALA A 130 -3.57 2.51 4.49
C ALA A 130 -2.22 2.08 3.90
N SER A 131 -1.78 0.84 4.13
CA SER A 131 -0.52 0.33 3.59
C SER A 131 -0.53 0.20 2.06
N ARG A 132 -1.68 -0.13 1.46
CA ARG A 132 -1.79 -0.28 0.01
C ARG A 132 -2.01 1.02 -0.76
N THR A 133 -2.64 2.01 -0.16
CA THR A 133 -3.03 3.26 -0.84
C THR A 133 -2.13 4.43 -0.48
N VAL A 134 -1.81 4.62 0.78
CA VAL A 134 -1.05 5.79 1.25
C VAL A 134 0.45 5.62 1.01
N ARG A 135 0.98 4.44 1.26
CA ARG A 135 2.42 4.15 1.11
C ARG A 135 2.96 4.42 -0.30
N PRO A 136 2.34 3.92 -1.39
CA PRO A 136 2.80 4.22 -2.74
C PRO A 136 2.78 5.71 -3.09
N VAL A 137 1.80 6.45 -2.57
CA VAL A 137 1.69 7.91 -2.78
C VAL A 137 2.82 8.64 -2.05
N GLN A 138 3.13 8.26 -0.81
CA GLN A 138 4.26 8.83 -0.07
C GLN A 138 5.59 8.54 -0.76
N GLU A 139 5.82 7.30 -1.19
CA GLU A 139 7.03 6.91 -1.92
C GLU A 139 7.17 7.66 -3.26
N ALA A 140 6.06 7.89 -3.97
CA ALA A 140 6.05 8.69 -5.19
C ALA A 140 6.39 10.16 -4.91
N PHE A 141 5.83 10.74 -3.84
CA PHE A 141 6.11 12.11 -3.43
C PHE A 141 7.55 12.31 -2.97
N GLU A 142 8.10 11.36 -2.19
CA GLU A 142 9.52 11.41 -1.79
C GLU A 142 10.45 11.28 -3.00
N ARG A 143 10.14 10.38 -3.93
CA ARG A 143 10.91 10.27 -5.20
C ARG A 143 10.87 11.57 -5.99
N GLN A 144 9.71 12.23 -6.08
CA GLN A 144 9.58 13.51 -6.77
C GLN A 144 10.37 14.62 -6.07
N LYS A 145 10.31 14.69 -4.73
CA LYS A 145 11.07 15.66 -3.93
C LYS A 145 12.58 15.50 -4.12
N ASN A 146 13.07 14.26 -4.03
CA ASN A 146 14.48 13.95 -4.24
C ASN A 146 14.92 14.29 -5.67
N PHE A 147 14.10 13.95 -6.68
CA PHE A 147 14.36 14.30 -8.07
C PHE A 147 14.54 15.83 -8.28
N VAL A 148 13.69 16.67 -7.68
CA VAL A 148 13.82 18.14 -7.77
C VAL A 148 15.07 18.65 -7.04
N ALA A 149 15.41 18.06 -5.88
CA ALA A 149 16.59 18.42 -5.13
C ALA A 149 17.87 18.07 -5.91
N ASP A 150 17.97 16.85 -6.43
CA ASP A 150 19.11 16.37 -7.21
C ASP A 150 19.29 17.17 -8.51
N ALA A 151 18.17 17.44 -9.21
CA ALA A 151 18.17 18.31 -10.39
C ALA A 151 18.72 19.70 -10.10
N SER A 152 18.31 20.29 -8.97
CA SER A 152 18.80 21.60 -8.54
C SER A 152 20.29 21.59 -8.26
N HIS A 153 20.82 20.56 -7.63
CA HIS A 153 22.24 20.38 -7.38
C HIS A 153 23.03 20.20 -8.68
N GLU A 154 22.55 19.36 -9.60
CA GLU A 154 23.21 19.10 -10.89
C GLU A 154 23.17 20.30 -11.85
N LEU A 155 22.22 21.21 -11.71
CA LEU A 155 22.17 22.47 -12.46
C LEU A 155 23.04 23.58 -11.84
N LYS A 156 23.18 23.61 -10.52
CA LYS A 156 23.95 24.66 -9.83
C LYS A 156 25.44 24.60 -10.15
N THR A 157 26.01 23.40 -10.24
CA THR A 157 27.44 23.21 -10.49
C THR A 157 27.88 23.77 -11.86
N PRO A 158 27.28 23.38 -13.02
CA PRO A 158 27.66 23.94 -14.30
C PRO A 158 27.42 25.44 -14.40
N LEU A 159 26.35 25.96 -13.76
CA LEU A 159 26.06 27.39 -13.73
C LEU A 159 27.15 28.15 -12.97
N ALA A 160 27.67 27.63 -11.85
CA ALA A 160 28.78 28.22 -11.13
C ALA A 160 30.05 28.23 -11.98
N ILE A 161 30.33 27.17 -12.75
CA ILE A 161 31.47 27.12 -13.68
C ILE A 161 31.34 28.17 -14.78
N ILE A 162 30.15 28.31 -15.37
CA ILE A 162 29.87 29.34 -16.39
C ILE A 162 30.13 30.74 -15.80
N ASN A 163 29.58 31.04 -14.64
CA ASN A 163 29.80 32.33 -13.97
C ASN A 163 31.27 32.61 -13.66
N ALA A 164 32.01 31.61 -13.15
CA ALA A 164 33.44 31.74 -12.90
C ALA A 164 34.23 32.06 -14.19
N ASN A 165 33.95 31.33 -15.30
CA ASN A 165 34.60 31.62 -16.57
C ASN A 165 34.23 33.00 -17.15
N LEU A 166 32.96 33.42 -16.95
CA LEU A 166 32.51 34.76 -17.34
C LEU A 166 33.26 35.87 -16.58
N SER A 167 33.44 35.71 -15.26
CA SER A 167 34.22 36.70 -14.47
C SER A 167 35.68 36.81 -14.96
N VAL A 168 36.30 35.67 -15.36
CA VAL A 168 37.64 35.70 -15.95
C VAL A 168 37.67 36.48 -17.26
N LEU A 169 36.63 36.31 -18.12
CA LEU A 169 36.52 37.09 -19.38
C LEU A 169 36.34 38.59 -19.10
N GLU A 170 35.54 38.96 -18.09
CA GLU A 170 35.31 40.36 -17.72
C GLU A 170 36.58 41.00 -17.18
N GLU A 171 37.35 40.30 -16.32
CA GLU A 171 38.64 40.81 -15.81
C GLU A 171 39.69 41.02 -16.90
N ASN A 172 39.67 40.18 -17.95
CA ASN A 172 40.63 40.25 -19.04
C ASN A 172 40.03 40.86 -20.31
N GLY A 173 39.08 41.78 -20.19
CA GLY A 173 38.32 42.37 -21.30
C GLY A 173 39.16 43.12 -22.36
N ALA A 174 40.42 43.43 -22.09
CA ALA A 174 41.35 44.03 -23.06
C ALA A 174 42.07 42.97 -23.93
N GLU A 175 41.97 41.71 -23.62
CA GLU A 175 42.58 40.62 -24.40
C GLU A 175 41.78 40.26 -25.66
N SER A 176 42.50 39.68 -26.63
CA SER A 176 41.81 39.21 -27.86
C SER A 176 40.89 38.05 -27.57
N VAL A 177 39.83 37.91 -28.40
CA VAL A 177 38.90 36.75 -28.31
C VAL A 177 39.66 35.45 -28.51
N ASP A 178 40.77 35.46 -29.23
CA ASP A 178 41.58 34.27 -29.50
C ASP A 178 42.30 33.77 -28.24
N SER A 179 42.78 34.64 -27.36
CA SER A 179 43.39 34.29 -26.08
C SER A 179 42.34 33.77 -25.09
N GLN A 180 41.07 34.18 -25.26
CA GLN A 180 39.99 33.83 -24.38
C GLN A 180 39.19 32.58 -24.83
N LYS A 181 39.56 31.96 -25.99
CA LYS A 181 38.84 30.78 -26.55
C LYS A 181 38.69 29.64 -25.58
N GLN A 182 39.66 29.40 -24.70
CA GLN A 182 39.59 28.30 -23.72
C GLN A 182 38.42 28.46 -22.75
N TRP A 183 38.14 29.67 -22.27
CA TRP A 183 37.06 30.00 -21.33
C TRP A 183 35.70 29.94 -22.02
N ILE A 184 35.62 30.43 -23.23
CA ILE A 184 34.43 30.36 -24.10
C ILE A 184 34.08 28.90 -24.39
N SER A 185 35.10 28.07 -24.73
CA SER A 185 34.91 26.65 -24.98
C SER A 185 34.44 25.90 -23.72
N ALA A 186 35.02 26.20 -22.56
CA ALA A 186 34.61 25.64 -21.28
C ALA A 186 33.14 25.96 -20.95
N MET A 187 32.70 27.22 -21.16
CA MET A 187 31.29 27.61 -20.98
C MET A 187 30.37 26.89 -21.95
N ARG A 188 30.77 26.76 -23.23
CA ARG A 188 29.98 26.03 -24.25
C ARG A 188 29.77 24.57 -23.86
N VAL A 189 30.79 23.89 -23.34
CA VAL A 189 30.68 22.51 -22.84
C VAL A 189 29.65 22.44 -21.70
N GLN A 190 29.66 23.40 -20.75
CA GLN A 190 28.68 23.41 -19.66
C GLN A 190 27.24 23.67 -20.16
N ILE A 191 27.05 24.58 -21.12
CA ILE A 191 25.74 24.85 -21.73
C ILE A 191 25.19 23.61 -22.43
N THR A 192 26.04 22.91 -23.23
CA THR A 192 25.62 21.66 -23.90
C THR A 192 25.24 20.61 -22.88
N ARG A 193 26.01 20.46 -21.79
CA ARG A 193 25.70 19.52 -20.69
C ARG A 193 24.35 19.89 -20.06
N MET A 194 24.11 21.14 -19.68
CA MET A 194 22.83 21.57 -19.08
C MET A 194 21.66 21.30 -20.02
N SER A 195 21.78 21.57 -21.30
CA SER A 195 20.75 21.28 -22.30
C SER A 195 20.43 19.80 -22.38
N GLY A 196 21.44 18.91 -22.33
CA GLY A 196 21.26 17.47 -22.25
C GLY A 196 20.52 17.04 -21.00
N LEU A 197 20.92 17.57 -19.81
CA LEU A 197 20.25 17.28 -18.55
C LEU A 197 18.76 17.67 -18.58
N ILE A 198 18.44 18.88 -19.05
CA ILE A 198 17.05 19.36 -19.18
C ILE A 198 16.26 18.45 -20.12
N SER A 199 16.83 18.05 -21.24
CA SER A 199 16.19 17.14 -22.21
C SER A 199 15.89 15.77 -21.57
N ASP A 200 16.82 15.23 -20.81
CA ASP A 200 16.63 13.94 -20.10
C ASP A 200 15.56 14.04 -19.01
N MET A 201 15.54 15.15 -18.26
CA MET A 201 14.50 15.42 -17.27
C MET A 201 13.10 15.53 -17.90
N LEU A 202 12.97 16.25 -19.03
CA LEU A 202 11.71 16.36 -19.75
C LEU A 202 11.27 15.01 -20.31
N THR A 203 12.22 14.20 -20.78
CA THR A 203 11.94 12.84 -21.26
C THR A 203 11.40 11.96 -20.14
N LEU A 204 12.02 11.99 -18.96
CA LEU A 204 11.51 11.27 -17.77
C LEU A 204 10.13 11.74 -17.35
N ALA A 205 9.92 13.06 -17.30
CA ALA A 205 8.63 13.62 -16.94
C ALA A 205 7.51 13.19 -17.91
N LYS A 206 7.81 13.14 -19.20
CA LYS A 206 6.87 12.61 -20.22
C LYS A 206 6.61 11.11 -20.02
N LEU A 207 7.64 10.31 -19.78
CA LEU A 207 7.50 8.87 -19.58
C LEU A 207 6.69 8.54 -18.31
N ASP A 208 6.83 9.33 -17.25
CA ASP A 208 6.06 9.17 -16.02
C ASP A 208 4.55 9.49 -16.22
N HIS A 209 4.22 10.41 -17.14
CA HIS A 209 2.82 10.79 -17.43
C HIS A 209 2.17 9.95 -18.54
N ASP A 210 2.96 9.46 -19.51
CA ASP A 210 2.47 8.83 -20.74
C ASP A 210 2.39 7.29 -20.63
N GLN A 211 2.07 6.71 -19.48
CA GLN A 211 1.94 5.26 -19.37
C GLN A 211 0.92 4.64 -20.36
N ASP A 212 -0.03 5.46 -20.93
CA ASP A 212 -1.08 4.97 -21.81
C ASP A 212 -1.23 5.72 -23.18
N ALA A 213 -0.47 6.79 -23.45
CA ALA A 213 -0.81 7.73 -24.53
C ALA A 213 0.01 7.61 -25.82
N SER A 214 1.11 6.83 -25.85
CA SER A 214 1.88 6.70 -27.10
C SER A 214 1.28 5.61 -27.98
N PRO A 215 1.03 5.88 -29.29
CA PRO A 215 0.53 4.84 -30.18
C PRO A 215 1.56 3.71 -30.28
N THR A 216 1.20 2.57 -29.71
CA THR A 216 1.99 1.35 -29.84
C THR A 216 1.78 0.78 -31.23
N ARG A 217 2.86 0.65 -31.99
CA ARG A 217 2.86 -0.01 -33.30
C ARG A 217 3.86 -1.17 -33.30
N THR A 218 3.72 -2.06 -34.22
CA THR A 218 4.72 -3.10 -34.49
C THR A 218 5.98 -2.48 -35.02
N VAL A 219 7.11 -2.72 -34.40
CA VAL A 219 8.43 -2.20 -34.76
C VAL A 219 9.35 -3.38 -35.10
N ASP A 220 10.02 -3.30 -36.22
CA ASP A 220 11.15 -4.19 -36.52
C ASP A 220 12.36 -3.75 -35.66
N PHE A 221 12.48 -4.42 -34.52
CA PHE A 221 13.49 -4.08 -33.51
C PHE A 221 14.90 -4.42 -34.00
N SER A 222 15.03 -5.45 -34.86
CA SER A 222 16.30 -5.82 -35.50
C SER A 222 16.84 -4.69 -36.37
N ARG A 223 16.00 -4.13 -37.23
CA ARG A 223 16.36 -3.01 -38.09
C ARG A 223 16.69 -1.74 -37.32
N LEU A 224 15.95 -1.49 -36.23
CA LEU A 224 16.17 -0.34 -35.35
C LEU A 224 17.53 -0.46 -34.64
N VAL A 225 17.83 -1.60 -34.00
CA VAL A 225 19.12 -1.84 -33.32
C VAL A 225 20.29 -1.70 -34.29
N THR A 226 20.18 -2.25 -35.52
CA THR A 226 21.22 -2.12 -36.54
C THR A 226 21.43 -0.65 -36.94
N GLY A 227 20.36 0.13 -37.04
CA GLY A 227 20.45 1.57 -37.35
C GLY A 227 21.16 2.37 -36.27
N CYS A 228 20.87 2.10 -34.97
CA CYS A 228 21.57 2.72 -33.84
C CYS A 228 23.05 2.34 -33.83
N LEU A 229 23.38 1.07 -34.07
CA LEU A 229 24.78 0.58 -34.07
C LEU A 229 25.65 1.36 -35.05
N LEU A 230 25.19 1.59 -36.27
CA LEU A 230 25.93 2.36 -37.27
C LEU A 230 26.32 3.76 -36.79
N SER A 231 25.47 4.40 -35.98
CA SER A 231 25.75 5.73 -35.45
C SER A 231 26.84 5.70 -34.36
N PHE A 232 27.04 4.58 -33.68
CA PHE A 232 28.04 4.44 -32.60
C PHE A 232 29.41 3.91 -33.10
N GLU A 233 29.53 3.38 -34.30
CA GLU A 233 30.81 2.86 -34.83
C GLU A 233 31.92 3.93 -34.84
N ALA A 234 31.60 5.15 -35.29
CA ALA A 234 32.56 6.25 -35.30
C ALA A 234 32.99 6.67 -33.89
N VAL A 235 32.05 6.76 -32.95
CA VAL A 235 32.31 7.14 -31.56
C VAL A 235 33.17 6.10 -30.86
N ALA A 236 32.87 4.84 -31.09
CA ALA A 236 33.64 3.73 -30.52
C ALA A 236 35.07 3.67 -31.09
N TYR A 237 35.22 3.88 -32.41
CA TYR A 237 36.51 3.94 -33.08
C TYR A 237 37.38 5.07 -32.51
N GLU A 238 36.86 6.28 -32.36
CA GLU A 238 37.56 7.40 -31.73
C GLU A 238 38.05 7.10 -30.30
N LYS A 239 37.28 6.29 -29.55
CA LYS A 239 37.66 5.83 -28.21
C LYS A 239 38.59 4.60 -28.18
N GLY A 240 38.87 4.01 -29.33
CA GLY A 240 39.62 2.77 -29.42
C GLY A 240 38.90 1.54 -28.86
N VAL A 241 37.57 1.52 -28.91
CA VAL A 241 36.69 0.44 -28.43
C VAL A 241 36.17 -0.37 -29.63
N ALA A 242 36.32 -1.71 -29.58
CA ALA A 242 35.81 -2.58 -30.63
C ALA A 242 34.35 -2.93 -30.36
N ILE A 243 33.48 -2.75 -31.38
CA ILE A 243 32.05 -3.18 -31.32
C ILE A 243 31.90 -4.49 -32.08
N HIS A 244 31.28 -5.47 -31.45
CA HIS A 244 30.89 -6.74 -32.05
C HIS A 244 29.34 -6.87 -31.93
N SER A 245 28.67 -7.16 -33.04
CA SER A 245 27.22 -7.29 -33.03
C SER A 245 26.75 -8.61 -33.61
N GLN A 246 25.76 -9.21 -32.96
CA GLN A 246 25.03 -10.38 -33.44
C GLN A 246 23.53 -10.08 -33.34
N VAL A 247 22.93 -9.64 -34.43
CA VAL A 247 21.53 -9.23 -34.48
C VAL A 247 20.75 -10.23 -35.36
N SER A 248 19.80 -10.94 -34.74
CA SER A 248 18.87 -11.80 -35.49
C SER A 248 17.87 -10.93 -36.26
N GLU A 249 17.54 -11.33 -37.49
CA GLU A 249 16.64 -10.58 -38.33
C GLU A 249 15.16 -10.72 -37.94
N HIS A 250 14.35 -9.73 -38.32
CA HIS A 250 12.88 -9.76 -38.23
C HIS A 250 12.29 -9.99 -36.87
N LEU A 251 12.92 -9.49 -35.82
CA LEU A 251 12.35 -9.53 -34.47
C LEU A 251 11.41 -8.35 -34.24
N LEU A 252 10.10 -8.64 -34.18
CA LEU A 252 9.04 -7.66 -34.07
C LEU A 252 8.60 -7.48 -32.61
N VAL A 253 8.51 -6.22 -32.16
CA VAL A 253 8.09 -5.83 -30.82
C VAL A 253 7.06 -4.70 -30.91
N ARG A 254 6.07 -4.68 -30.04
CA ARG A 254 5.07 -3.59 -29.97
C ARG A 254 5.59 -2.44 -29.12
N GLY A 255 5.59 -1.22 -29.66
CA GLY A 255 6.02 -0.04 -28.92
C GLY A 255 6.19 1.20 -29.79
N SER A 256 6.88 2.23 -29.28
CA SER A 256 7.27 3.45 -30.01
C SER A 256 8.69 3.30 -30.53
N PRO A 257 8.92 3.45 -31.84
CA PRO A 257 10.26 3.42 -32.41
C PRO A 257 11.19 4.46 -31.79
N GLU A 258 10.67 5.64 -31.49
CA GLU A 258 11.43 6.75 -30.92
C GLU A 258 11.91 6.41 -29.50
N LYS A 259 11.03 5.80 -28.69
CA LYS A 259 11.37 5.32 -27.32
C LYS A 259 12.41 4.18 -27.42
N PHE A 260 12.21 3.22 -28.34
CA PHE A 260 13.15 2.11 -28.53
C PHE A 260 14.52 2.56 -29.05
N SER A 261 14.56 3.52 -29.99
CA SER A 261 15.83 4.11 -30.44
C SER A 261 16.57 4.76 -29.26
N ARG A 262 15.85 5.55 -28.46
CA ARG A 262 16.43 6.19 -27.26
C ARG A 262 16.98 5.17 -26.26
N LEU A 263 16.25 4.05 -26.04
CA LEU A 263 16.70 2.95 -25.19
C LEU A 263 18.04 2.37 -25.68
N VAL A 264 18.11 2.03 -26.97
CA VAL A 264 19.33 1.44 -27.57
C VAL A 264 20.48 2.43 -27.51
N ASP A 265 20.24 3.71 -27.84
CA ASP A 265 21.25 4.77 -27.77
C ASP A 265 21.82 4.92 -26.35
N ILE A 266 20.97 4.89 -25.31
CA ILE A 266 21.38 4.98 -23.92
C ILE A 266 22.28 3.79 -23.53
N LEU A 267 21.90 2.57 -23.91
CA LEU A 267 22.66 1.37 -23.57
C LEU A 267 24.00 1.33 -24.29
N LEU A 268 24.03 1.73 -25.58
CA LEU A 268 25.25 1.81 -26.38
C LEU A 268 26.20 2.91 -25.86
N ASP A 269 25.67 4.12 -25.60
CA ASP A 269 26.44 5.22 -25.04
C ASP A 269 27.08 4.83 -23.69
N ASN A 270 26.29 4.18 -22.82
CA ASN A 270 26.77 3.69 -21.54
C ASN A 270 27.88 2.64 -21.74
N ALA A 271 27.69 1.66 -22.63
CA ALA A 271 28.67 0.61 -22.88
C ALA A 271 29.98 1.18 -23.44
N VAL A 272 29.90 2.07 -24.43
CA VAL A 272 31.09 2.72 -25.02
C VAL A 272 31.78 3.66 -24.02
N LYS A 273 31.03 4.35 -23.17
CA LYS A 273 31.60 5.23 -22.12
C LYS A 273 32.40 4.47 -21.08
N HIS A 274 31.94 3.30 -20.67
CA HIS A 274 32.57 2.52 -19.59
C HIS A 274 33.57 1.48 -20.06
N ALA A 275 33.63 1.20 -21.37
CA ALA A 275 34.71 0.40 -21.95
C ALA A 275 36.03 1.17 -21.91
N PRO A 276 37.14 0.55 -21.43
CA PRO A 276 38.48 1.14 -21.49
C PRO A 276 39.00 1.21 -22.95
N PRO A 277 39.99 2.04 -23.27
CA PRO A 277 40.68 1.97 -24.55
C PRO A 277 41.25 0.55 -24.79
N GLY A 278 41.02 0.00 -26.01
CA GLY A 278 41.29 -1.39 -26.33
C GLY A 278 40.27 -2.41 -25.81
N GLY A 279 39.22 -1.93 -25.14
CA GLY A 279 38.11 -2.75 -24.68
C GLY A 279 37.10 -3.13 -25.77
N THR A 280 36.09 -3.91 -25.38
CA THR A 280 35.08 -4.45 -26.30
C THR A 280 33.68 -4.14 -25.83
N VAL A 281 32.76 -3.88 -26.78
CA VAL A 281 31.31 -3.82 -26.60
C VAL A 281 30.68 -4.90 -27.48
N ASN A 282 29.92 -5.81 -26.88
CA ASN A 282 29.21 -6.87 -27.57
C ASN A 282 27.72 -6.63 -27.51
N ILE A 283 27.05 -6.63 -28.64
CA ILE A 283 25.60 -6.46 -28.74
C ILE A 283 24.98 -7.73 -29.30
N GLY A 284 24.05 -8.33 -28.58
CA GLY A 284 23.28 -9.48 -29.01
C GLY A 284 21.78 -9.15 -29.05
N LEU A 285 21.14 -9.42 -30.17
CA LEU A 285 19.68 -9.39 -30.28
C LEU A 285 19.19 -10.75 -30.79
N PHE A 286 18.42 -11.45 -29.99
CA PHE A 286 18.00 -12.81 -30.30
C PHE A 286 16.61 -13.12 -29.74
N ARG A 287 16.02 -14.19 -30.28
CA ARG A 287 14.74 -14.71 -29.81
C ARG A 287 14.96 -15.84 -28.81
N GLU A 288 14.31 -15.75 -27.65
CA GLU A 288 14.16 -16.85 -26.71
C GLU A 288 12.68 -17.17 -26.52
N LYS A 289 12.22 -18.32 -27.03
CA LYS A 289 10.79 -18.71 -27.02
C LYS A 289 9.90 -17.64 -27.66
N ASN A 290 9.11 -16.94 -26.86
CA ASN A 290 8.21 -15.86 -27.28
C ASN A 290 8.68 -14.47 -26.83
N ARG A 291 9.99 -14.32 -26.60
CA ARG A 291 10.60 -13.07 -26.13
C ARG A 291 11.72 -12.65 -27.05
N VAL A 292 11.88 -11.35 -27.16
CA VAL A 292 12.99 -10.69 -27.86
C VAL A 292 13.93 -10.12 -26.83
N ILE A 293 15.17 -10.57 -26.84
CA ILE A 293 16.19 -10.21 -25.85
C ILE A 293 17.28 -9.40 -26.50
N LEU A 294 17.49 -8.18 -26.02
CA LEU A 294 18.65 -7.35 -26.33
C LEU A 294 19.65 -7.45 -25.18
N ARG A 295 20.88 -7.83 -25.48
CA ARG A 295 22.02 -7.78 -24.54
C ARG A 295 23.05 -6.79 -25.03
N VAL A 296 23.48 -5.90 -24.16
CA VAL A 296 24.58 -4.98 -24.39
C VAL A 296 25.62 -5.22 -23.30
N GLN A 297 26.79 -5.73 -23.71
CA GLN A 297 27.89 -6.07 -22.81
C GLN A 297 29.07 -5.17 -23.11
N ASN A 298 29.71 -4.62 -22.10
CA ASN A 298 31.02 -3.96 -22.21
C ASN A 298 32.05 -4.62 -21.32
N SER A 299 33.27 -4.62 -21.77
CA SER A 299 34.44 -4.89 -20.92
C SER A 299 34.70 -3.67 -20.04
N GLY A 300 35.30 -3.86 -18.86
CA GLY A 300 35.70 -2.78 -17.98
C GLY A 300 35.59 -3.12 -16.50
N GLU A 301 35.62 -2.11 -15.68
CA GLU A 301 35.54 -2.23 -14.23
C GLU A 301 34.14 -2.76 -13.80
N GLU A 302 34.15 -3.66 -12.83
CA GLU A 302 32.91 -4.25 -12.31
C GLU A 302 32.16 -3.28 -11.46
N ILE A 303 30.81 -3.33 -11.58
CA ILE A 303 29.91 -2.61 -10.69
C ILE A 303 29.82 -3.40 -9.38
N SER A 304 30.07 -2.75 -8.25
CA SER A 304 30.00 -3.41 -6.94
C SER A 304 28.62 -3.99 -6.66
N ALA A 305 28.57 -5.08 -5.90
CA ALA A 305 27.30 -5.72 -5.53
C ALA A 305 26.34 -4.77 -4.79
N GLU A 306 26.85 -3.79 -4.08
CA GLU A 306 26.09 -2.75 -3.39
C GLU A 306 25.50 -1.74 -4.37
N ALA A 307 26.18 -1.44 -5.47
CA ALA A 307 25.76 -0.48 -6.47
C ALA A 307 24.75 -1.06 -7.49
N LEU A 308 24.85 -2.37 -7.80
CA LEU A 308 24.01 -3.04 -8.79
C LEU A 308 22.49 -2.78 -8.63
N PRO A 309 21.89 -2.84 -7.42
CA PRO A 309 20.46 -2.56 -7.25
C PRO A 309 20.06 -1.13 -7.59
N HIS A 310 21.00 -0.18 -7.56
CA HIS A 310 20.77 1.25 -7.67
C HIS A 310 21.13 1.84 -9.04
N VAL A 311 21.73 1.07 -9.96
CA VAL A 311 22.18 1.63 -11.26
C VAL A 311 21.06 2.22 -12.12
N PHE A 312 19.82 1.83 -11.88
CA PHE A 312 18.62 2.36 -12.55
C PHE A 312 17.95 3.50 -11.78
N ASP A 313 18.46 3.86 -10.58
CA ASP A 313 17.91 4.96 -9.82
C ASP A 313 18.29 6.30 -10.46
N ARG A 314 17.40 7.30 -10.34
CA ARG A 314 17.63 8.64 -10.91
C ARG A 314 18.80 9.32 -10.22
N PHE A 315 19.70 9.94 -10.99
CA PHE A 315 20.91 10.62 -10.51
C PHE A 315 21.92 9.71 -9.81
N TYR A 316 21.67 8.39 -9.78
CA TYR A 316 22.60 7.45 -9.16
C TYR A 316 23.85 7.27 -10.02
N ARG A 317 25.01 7.22 -9.35
CA ARG A 317 26.32 7.03 -9.96
C ARG A 317 27.19 6.21 -9.02
N ALA A 318 27.71 5.08 -9.49
CA ALA A 318 28.55 4.17 -8.69
C ALA A 318 29.84 4.85 -8.23
N ASP A 319 30.42 5.77 -9.04
CA ASP A 319 31.63 6.52 -8.75
C ASP A 319 31.43 8.02 -9.02
N SER A 320 31.29 8.80 -7.97
CA SER A 320 31.03 10.25 -8.07
C SER A 320 32.26 11.08 -8.55
N ALA A 321 33.48 10.55 -8.36
CA ALA A 321 34.73 11.27 -8.70
C ALA A 321 35.09 11.10 -10.18
N ARG A 322 35.10 9.88 -10.68
CA ARG A 322 35.53 9.52 -12.05
C ARG A 322 34.49 9.83 -13.13
N SER A 323 33.23 9.78 -12.76
CA SER A 323 32.13 10.00 -13.69
C SER A 323 31.84 11.48 -13.98
N ARG A 324 32.48 12.45 -13.28
CA ARG A 324 32.46 13.86 -13.68
C ARG A 324 33.20 14.10 -15.00
N GLU A 325 34.23 13.31 -15.28
CA GLU A 325 34.99 13.39 -16.54
C GLU A 325 34.23 12.77 -17.71
N THR A 326 33.45 11.70 -17.49
CA THR A 326 32.69 10.97 -18.51
C THR A 326 31.33 11.58 -18.86
N GLY A 327 30.86 12.60 -18.12
CA GLY A 327 29.78 13.50 -18.56
C GLY A 327 28.35 13.00 -18.44
N GLY A 328 28.06 11.95 -17.66
CA GLY A 328 26.68 11.48 -17.42
C GLY A 328 26.06 12.00 -16.13
N TYR A 329 24.76 12.33 -16.14
CA TYR A 329 24.02 12.81 -14.95
C TYR A 329 23.32 11.70 -14.16
N GLY A 330 23.50 10.41 -14.53
CA GLY A 330 22.78 9.30 -13.88
C GLY A 330 21.29 9.23 -14.23
N LEU A 331 20.85 9.85 -15.33
CA LEU A 331 19.46 9.79 -15.79
C LEU A 331 19.24 8.79 -16.91
N GLY A 332 20.27 8.46 -17.69
CA GLY A 332 20.14 7.61 -18.87
C GLY A 332 19.56 6.23 -18.55
N LEU A 333 20.14 5.50 -17.58
CA LEU A 333 19.65 4.18 -17.21
C LEU A 333 18.26 4.22 -16.58
N ALA A 334 17.90 5.28 -15.86
CA ALA A 334 16.55 5.49 -15.36
C ALA A 334 15.53 5.71 -16.50
N ILE A 335 15.93 6.44 -17.55
CA ILE A 335 15.13 6.60 -18.79
C ILE A 335 14.98 5.24 -19.48
N ALA A 336 16.07 4.47 -19.63
CA ALA A 336 16.03 3.14 -20.22
C ALA A 336 15.05 2.22 -19.49
N LYS A 337 15.09 2.20 -18.16
CA LYS A 337 14.16 1.44 -17.35
C LYS A 337 12.72 1.89 -17.55
N SER A 338 12.44 3.19 -17.51
CA SER A 338 11.08 3.72 -17.74
C SER A 338 10.53 3.38 -19.12
N ILE A 339 11.36 3.41 -20.17
CA ILE A 339 10.96 2.99 -21.53
C ILE A 339 10.61 1.50 -21.55
N VAL A 340 11.44 0.65 -20.95
CA VAL A 340 11.25 -0.80 -20.96
C VAL A 340 10.00 -1.18 -20.16
N GLU A 341 9.84 -0.66 -18.95
CA GLU A 341 8.67 -0.91 -18.11
C GLU A 341 7.37 -0.37 -18.75
N GLY A 342 7.39 0.81 -19.32
CA GLY A 342 6.26 1.39 -20.06
C GLY A 342 5.91 0.63 -21.35
N SER A 343 6.83 -0.22 -21.85
CA SER A 343 6.59 -1.14 -22.98
C SER A 343 6.35 -2.59 -22.51
N HIS A 344 6.01 -2.79 -21.23
CA HIS A 344 5.76 -4.10 -20.62
C HIS A 344 6.94 -5.08 -20.73
N GLY A 345 8.15 -4.56 -20.82
CA GLY A 345 9.40 -5.30 -20.83
C GLY A 345 10.03 -5.43 -19.44
N LYS A 346 11.20 -6.05 -19.42
CA LYS A 346 12.04 -6.16 -18.22
C LYS A 346 13.48 -5.77 -18.57
N ILE A 347 14.11 -4.98 -17.71
CA ILE A 347 15.55 -4.65 -17.80
C ILE A 347 16.27 -5.21 -16.59
N SER A 348 17.49 -5.72 -16.80
CA SER A 348 18.36 -6.22 -15.75
C SER A 348 19.81 -5.89 -16.06
N VAL A 349 20.67 -5.98 -15.04
CA VAL A 349 22.11 -5.77 -15.14
C VAL A 349 22.82 -6.86 -14.36
N GLU A 350 23.92 -7.33 -14.91
CA GLU A 350 24.88 -8.25 -14.28
C GLU A 350 26.27 -7.70 -14.49
N SER A 351 27.13 -7.77 -13.47
CA SER A 351 28.53 -7.33 -13.58
C SER A 351 29.43 -8.33 -12.87
N ALA A 352 30.28 -8.99 -13.64
CA ALA A 352 31.22 -10.00 -13.17
C ALA A 352 32.34 -10.26 -14.20
N ASN A 353 33.48 -10.75 -13.73
CA ASN A 353 34.61 -11.17 -14.56
C ASN A 353 35.10 -10.08 -15.54
N GLY A 354 35.11 -8.82 -15.09
CA GLY A 354 35.56 -7.69 -15.91
C GLY A 354 34.59 -7.28 -17.02
N HIS A 355 33.30 -7.67 -16.91
CA HIS A 355 32.25 -7.34 -17.87
C HIS A 355 30.99 -6.88 -17.15
N THR A 356 30.29 -5.91 -17.77
CA THR A 356 28.95 -5.50 -17.37
C THR A 356 27.98 -5.79 -18.52
N ILE A 357 26.84 -6.44 -18.21
CA ILE A 357 25.84 -6.87 -19.18
C ILE A 357 24.49 -6.24 -18.79
N PHE A 358 23.95 -5.41 -19.68
CA PHE A 358 22.57 -4.97 -19.60
C PHE A 358 21.72 -5.85 -20.50
N SER A 359 20.64 -6.41 -19.94
CA SER A 359 19.70 -7.27 -20.66
C SER A 359 18.30 -6.65 -20.64
N VAL A 360 17.70 -6.51 -21.81
CA VAL A 360 16.33 -6.03 -22.00
C VAL A 360 15.52 -7.13 -22.66
N ASP A 361 14.33 -7.34 -22.17
CA ASP A 361 13.46 -8.44 -22.53
C ASP A 361 12.05 -7.91 -22.86
N PHE A 362 11.59 -8.10 -24.09
CA PHE A 362 10.25 -7.72 -24.59
C PHE A 362 9.46 -8.94 -25.03
N SER A 363 8.13 -8.87 -24.93
CA SER A 363 7.25 -9.85 -25.56
C SER A 363 7.29 -9.66 -27.09
N MET A 364 7.44 -10.77 -27.82
CA MET A 364 7.42 -10.75 -29.28
C MET A 364 6.00 -10.49 -29.79
N ASP A 365 5.86 -9.68 -30.82
CA ASP A 365 4.59 -9.51 -31.54
C ASP A 365 4.34 -10.71 -32.47
N THR A 366 3.71 -11.76 -31.91
CA THR A 366 3.46 -13.02 -32.63
C THR A 366 2.44 -12.88 -33.76
N GLU A 367 1.48 -11.94 -33.66
CA GLU A 367 0.47 -11.71 -34.70
C GLU A 367 1.09 -11.11 -35.95
N ALA A 368 2.00 -10.15 -35.80
CA ALA A 368 2.72 -9.54 -36.94
C ALA A 368 3.77 -10.50 -37.52
N HIS A 369 4.38 -11.35 -36.69
CA HIS A 369 5.40 -12.32 -37.13
C HIS A 369 4.79 -13.49 -37.94
N ALA A 370 3.54 -13.85 -37.70
CA ALA A 370 2.83 -14.89 -38.47
C ALA A 370 2.44 -14.45 -39.88
N ASN A 371 2.51 -13.14 -40.18
CA ASN A 371 2.15 -12.56 -41.46
C ASN A 371 3.36 -12.17 -42.35
N LEU A 372 4.60 -12.51 -41.88
CA LEU A 372 5.85 -12.39 -42.62
C LEU A 372 6.25 -13.75 -43.23
#